data_f24904e61bb5af4ff55f10b5744f5abd
#
_entry.id   f24904e61bb5af4ff55f10b5744f5abd
#
_cell.length_a   1.000
_cell.length_b   1.000
_cell.length_c   1.000
_cell.angle_alpha   90.00
_cell.angle_beta   90.00
_cell.angle_gamma   90.00
#
_symmetry.space_group_name_H-M   'P 1'
#
loop_
_entity.id
_entity.type
_entity.pdbx_description
1 polymer ?
#
loop_
_entity_poly.entity_id
_entity_poly.type
_entity_poly.pdbx_seq_one_letter_code
_entity_poly.pdbx_strand_id
1 'polypeptide(L)'
;MMDTERFSVIHGAPEMAEGPTHLHPFCSTLVQHGLVPTSATVDGNPHLMKILRLLWPQILIQRCLVHIQRQGLSWCRQHPKRTDAKHLRALFLQVMSLDTASDRDRFLSQVHGWERLYGRHIARSPEKGWVFSDLKRARSMLLSALPDMFRYLDDPLIAKSTNALEGYFARLKQKYRQHRGLAQRHR
;
A
#
# COMPACT_ATOMS: atom_id res chain seq x y z
N MET A 1 1.83 -4.32 14.20
CA MET A 1 1.28 -2.96 14.09
C MET A 1 2.22 -1.98 14.78
N MET A 2 2.37 -0.80 14.23
CA MET A 2 3.28 0.25 14.75
C MET A 2 2.51 1.54 14.93
N ASP A 3 2.74 2.20 16.07
CA ASP A 3 2.32 3.57 16.32
C ASP A 3 3.26 4.52 15.55
N THR A 4 2.71 5.34 14.66
CA THR A 4 3.48 6.22 13.79
C THR A 4 3.93 7.51 14.47
N GLU A 5 3.27 7.94 15.53
CA GLU A 5 3.67 9.10 16.33
C GLU A 5 4.85 8.76 17.24
N ARG A 6 4.80 7.61 17.89
CA ARG A 6 5.83 7.16 18.85
C ARG A 6 6.91 6.28 18.23
N PHE A 7 6.76 5.90 16.97
CA PHE A 7 7.63 4.94 16.26
C PHE A 7 7.85 3.63 17.04
N SER A 8 6.83 3.20 17.78
CA SER A 8 6.86 2.00 18.61
C SER A 8 5.97 0.90 18.07
N VAL A 9 6.42 -0.35 18.15
CA VAL A 9 5.57 -1.50 17.80
C VAL A 9 4.64 -1.79 18.97
N ILE A 10 3.32 -1.63 18.72
CA ILE A 10 2.29 -1.86 19.72
C ILE A 10 1.98 -3.35 19.84
N HIS A 11 1.94 -4.04 18.70
CA HIS A 11 1.58 -5.46 18.66
C HIS A 11 2.18 -6.14 17.43
N GLY A 12 2.63 -7.38 17.60
CA GLY A 12 3.16 -8.22 16.54
C GLY A 12 2.90 -9.69 16.83
N ALA A 13 2.63 -10.48 15.81
CA ALA A 13 2.53 -11.93 15.90
C ALA A 13 3.61 -12.54 15.00
N PRO A 14 4.54 -13.35 15.54
CA PRO A 14 5.51 -14.07 14.74
C PRO A 14 4.79 -15.13 13.87
N GLU A 15 5.36 -15.39 12.69
CA GLU A 15 4.91 -16.47 11.79
C GLU A 15 3.43 -16.40 11.34
N MET A 16 2.79 -15.23 11.48
CA MET A 16 1.41 -15.05 11.06
C MET A 16 1.29 -14.93 9.54
N ALA A 17 0.45 -15.75 8.92
CA ALA A 17 0.11 -15.61 7.52
C ALA A 17 -0.84 -14.43 7.28
N GLU A 18 -0.70 -13.76 6.12
CA GLU A 18 -1.50 -12.57 5.75
C GLU A 18 -2.90 -12.93 5.20
N GLY A 19 -3.48 -14.05 5.62
CA GLY A 19 -4.83 -14.47 5.24
C GLY A 19 -5.92 -13.94 6.18
N PRO A 20 -7.18 -13.86 5.71
CA PRO A 20 -8.30 -13.34 6.52
C PRO A 20 -8.51 -14.13 7.82
N THR A 21 -8.24 -15.44 7.83
CA THR A 21 -8.34 -16.31 8.99
C THR A 21 -7.37 -15.96 10.12
N HIS A 22 -6.26 -15.32 9.82
CA HIS A 22 -5.24 -14.89 10.79
C HIS A 22 -5.36 -13.40 11.10
N LEU A 23 -5.62 -12.57 10.09
CA LEU A 23 -5.71 -11.12 10.27
C LEU A 23 -6.89 -10.70 11.14
N HIS A 24 -8.05 -11.35 11.01
CA HIS A 24 -9.23 -10.98 11.79
C HIS A 24 -9.02 -11.22 13.30
N PRO A 25 -8.60 -12.41 13.78
CA PRO A 25 -8.29 -12.61 15.20
C PRO A 25 -7.22 -11.64 15.72
N PHE A 26 -6.16 -11.42 14.95
CA PHE A 26 -5.09 -10.49 15.29
C PHE A 26 -5.63 -9.06 15.53
N CYS A 27 -6.45 -8.53 14.62
CA CYS A 27 -7.04 -7.20 14.79
C CYS A 27 -8.09 -7.19 15.92
N SER A 28 -8.85 -8.27 16.11
CA SER A 28 -9.84 -8.38 17.21
C SER A 28 -9.18 -8.32 18.58
N THR A 29 -8.00 -8.91 18.75
CA THR A 29 -7.22 -8.79 19.99
C THR A 29 -6.88 -7.34 20.31
N LEU A 30 -6.59 -6.51 19.28
CA LEU A 30 -6.31 -5.08 19.49
C LEU A 30 -7.55 -4.32 19.98
N VAL A 31 -8.73 -4.65 19.45
CA VAL A 31 -10.01 -4.10 19.94
C VAL A 31 -10.24 -4.47 21.41
N GLN A 32 -10.00 -5.74 21.76
CA GLN A 32 -10.12 -6.21 23.17
C GLN A 32 -9.17 -5.48 24.11
N HIS A 33 -8.00 -5.07 23.63
CA HIS A 33 -7.07 -4.24 24.39
C HIS A 33 -7.40 -2.74 24.36
N GLY A 34 -8.57 -2.36 23.86
CA GLY A 34 -9.04 -0.97 23.87
C GLY A 34 -8.41 -0.08 22.80
N LEU A 35 -7.75 -0.65 21.78
CA LEU A 35 -7.18 0.18 20.71
C LEU A 35 -8.30 0.77 19.84
N VAL A 36 -8.30 2.12 19.71
CA VAL A 36 -9.21 2.87 18.84
C VAL A 36 -8.36 3.76 17.91
N PRO A 37 -7.87 3.23 16.80
CA PRO A 37 -7.05 3.99 15.86
C PRO A 37 -7.91 4.99 15.07
N THR A 38 -7.45 6.21 14.90
CA THR A 38 -8.06 7.21 14.02
C THR A 38 -7.74 6.97 12.56
N SER A 39 -6.53 6.44 12.29
CA SER A 39 -6.06 6.14 10.94
C SER A 39 -5.17 4.91 10.88
N ALA A 40 -5.03 4.34 9.67
CA ALA A 40 -4.08 3.27 9.41
C ALA A 40 -3.47 3.42 8.02
N THR A 41 -2.13 3.38 7.93
CA THR A 41 -1.42 3.29 6.66
C THR A 41 -1.13 1.83 6.33
N VAL A 42 -1.61 1.37 5.16
CA VAL A 42 -1.55 -0.04 4.75
C VAL A 42 -1.02 -0.19 3.31
N ASP A 43 -0.45 -1.35 3.00
CA ASP A 43 0.05 -1.71 1.66
C ASP A 43 -1.06 -1.92 0.62
N GLY A 44 -2.30 -2.12 1.07
CA GLY A 44 -3.47 -2.33 0.23
C GLY A 44 -3.92 -3.78 0.14
N ASN A 45 -3.53 -4.61 1.09
CA ASN A 45 -4.14 -5.93 1.25
C ASN A 45 -5.66 -5.77 1.45
N PRO A 46 -6.50 -6.28 0.51
CA PRO A 46 -7.95 -6.04 0.56
C PRO A 46 -8.62 -6.68 1.78
N HIS A 47 -8.09 -7.80 2.26
CA HIS A 47 -8.61 -8.48 3.45
C HIS A 47 -8.35 -7.63 4.70
N LEU A 48 -7.14 -7.11 4.85
CA LEU A 48 -6.80 -6.20 5.96
C LEU A 48 -7.68 -4.95 5.93
N MET A 49 -7.81 -4.30 4.78
CA MET A 49 -8.64 -3.10 4.65
C MET A 49 -10.11 -3.35 5.01
N LYS A 50 -10.65 -4.51 4.60
CA LYS A 50 -12.03 -4.93 4.96
C LYS A 50 -12.17 -5.14 6.47
N ILE A 51 -11.22 -5.81 7.10
CA ILE A 51 -11.21 -6.08 8.54
C ILE A 51 -11.10 -4.78 9.34
N LEU A 52 -10.21 -3.87 8.93
CA LEU A 52 -10.04 -2.57 9.57
C LEU A 52 -11.35 -1.76 9.56
N ARG A 53 -12.03 -1.67 8.40
CA ARG A 53 -13.32 -0.97 8.29
C ARG A 53 -14.45 -1.66 9.06
N LEU A 54 -14.39 -2.99 9.22
CA LEU A 54 -15.36 -3.75 10.01
C LEU A 54 -15.21 -3.48 11.52
N LEU A 55 -13.97 -3.54 12.01
CA LEU A 55 -13.66 -3.40 13.43
C LEU A 55 -13.65 -1.94 13.91
N TRP A 56 -13.28 -1.01 13.03
CA TRP A 56 -13.23 0.43 13.27
C TRP A 56 -13.91 1.18 12.13
N PRO A 57 -15.24 1.31 12.12
CA PRO A 57 -15.98 1.87 10.98
C PRO A 57 -15.60 3.32 10.62
N GLN A 58 -15.05 4.09 11.57
CA GLN A 58 -14.62 5.48 11.35
C GLN A 58 -13.13 5.63 11.00
N ILE A 59 -12.40 4.51 10.85
CA ILE A 59 -10.97 4.56 10.59
C ILE A 59 -10.67 5.19 9.22
N LEU A 60 -9.73 6.13 9.20
CA LEU A 60 -9.20 6.68 7.96
C LEU A 60 -8.10 5.76 7.44
N ILE A 61 -8.33 5.16 6.28
CA ILE A 61 -7.32 4.33 5.64
C ILE A 61 -6.48 5.19 4.71
N GLN A 62 -5.16 5.09 4.86
CA GLN A 62 -4.16 5.63 3.93
C GLN A 62 -3.48 4.47 3.21
N ARG A 63 -3.45 4.51 1.88
CA ARG A 63 -2.67 3.56 1.08
C ARG A 63 -1.20 3.97 1.08
N CYS A 64 -0.32 3.02 1.35
CA CYS A 64 1.12 3.26 1.34
C CYS A 64 1.60 3.65 -0.06
N LEU A 65 2.07 4.90 -0.21
CA LEU A 65 2.52 5.43 -1.52
C LEU A 65 3.72 4.69 -2.08
N VAL A 66 4.63 4.25 -1.23
CA VAL A 66 5.81 3.45 -1.65
C VAL A 66 5.38 2.14 -2.30
N HIS A 67 4.39 1.44 -1.72
CA HIS A 67 3.86 0.21 -2.31
C HIS A 67 3.16 0.46 -3.64
N ILE A 68 2.34 1.52 -3.73
CA ILE A 68 1.67 1.91 -4.98
C ILE A 68 2.71 2.20 -6.07
N GLN A 69 3.71 3.03 -5.77
CA GLN A 69 4.75 3.38 -6.74
C GLN A 69 5.56 2.17 -7.17
N ARG A 70 6.10 1.41 -6.19
CA ARG A 70 6.96 0.24 -6.47
C ARG A 70 6.23 -0.81 -7.30
N GLN A 71 5.01 -1.15 -6.93
CA GLN A 71 4.22 -2.15 -7.64
C GLN A 71 3.80 -1.66 -9.03
N GLY A 72 3.37 -0.41 -9.15
CA GLY A 72 3.00 0.18 -10.44
C GLY A 72 4.18 0.25 -11.42
N LEU A 73 5.35 0.66 -10.94
CA LEU A 73 6.58 0.69 -11.74
C LEU A 73 7.04 -0.71 -12.17
N SER A 74 6.88 -1.71 -11.30
CA SER A 74 7.18 -3.12 -11.63
C SER A 74 6.33 -3.59 -12.80
N TRP A 75 5.03 -3.36 -12.78
CA TRP A 75 4.12 -3.75 -13.86
C TRP A 75 4.28 -2.92 -15.14
N CYS A 76 4.57 -1.62 -15.03
CA CYS A 76 4.84 -0.79 -16.20
C CYS A 76 6.22 -1.05 -16.82
N ARG A 77 7.10 -1.80 -16.11
CA ARG A 77 8.50 -2.08 -16.51
C ARG A 77 9.38 -0.84 -16.59
N GLN A 78 10.69 -1.04 -16.69
CA GLN A 78 11.67 0.05 -16.73
C GLN A 78 11.62 0.82 -18.07
N HIS A 79 11.51 0.12 -19.19
CA HIS A 79 11.54 0.66 -20.53
C HIS A 79 10.31 0.20 -21.34
N PRO A 80 9.12 0.74 -21.06
CA PRO A 80 7.92 0.35 -21.79
C PRO A 80 7.96 0.85 -23.22
N LYS A 81 7.59 -0.01 -24.19
CA LYS A 81 7.51 0.37 -25.61
C LYS A 81 6.20 1.07 -25.94
N ARG A 82 5.10 0.66 -25.34
CA ARG A 82 3.74 1.17 -25.58
C ARG A 82 3.56 2.57 -24.96
N THR A 83 2.88 3.46 -25.66
CA THR A 83 2.63 4.85 -25.22
C THR A 83 1.76 4.89 -23.96
N ASP A 84 0.71 4.07 -23.90
CA ASP A 84 -0.15 3.95 -22.72
C ASP A 84 0.63 3.54 -21.46
N ALA A 85 1.56 2.57 -21.59
CA ALA A 85 2.44 2.14 -20.53
C ALA A 85 3.47 3.19 -20.12
N LYS A 86 4.01 3.97 -21.08
CA LYS A 86 4.92 5.09 -20.78
C LYS A 86 4.23 6.16 -19.95
N HIS A 87 3.01 6.53 -20.34
CA HIS A 87 2.23 7.54 -19.61
C HIS A 87 1.79 7.02 -18.24
N LEU A 88 1.34 5.75 -18.12
CA LEU A 88 1.00 5.18 -16.83
C LEU A 88 2.22 5.10 -15.88
N ARG A 89 3.38 4.74 -16.43
CA ARG A 89 4.64 4.76 -15.67
C ARG A 89 4.98 6.17 -15.18
N ALA A 90 4.78 7.20 -16.00
CA ALA A 90 5.03 8.59 -15.61
C ALA A 90 4.12 9.02 -14.44
N LEU A 91 2.87 8.54 -14.39
CA LEU A 91 2.00 8.75 -13.23
C LEU A 91 2.57 8.10 -11.97
N PHE A 92 3.00 6.83 -12.04
CA PHE A 92 3.58 6.17 -10.87
C PHE A 92 4.86 6.84 -10.36
N LEU A 93 5.69 7.41 -11.25
CA LEU A 93 6.90 8.14 -10.85
C LEU A 93 6.59 9.39 -10.01
N GLN A 94 5.43 10.00 -10.18
CA GLN A 94 5.02 11.20 -9.42
C GLN A 94 4.50 10.88 -8.03
N VAL A 95 4.08 9.64 -7.75
CA VAL A 95 3.33 9.28 -6.53
C VAL A 95 4.00 9.72 -5.23
N MET A 96 5.33 9.61 -5.14
CA MET A 96 6.07 9.96 -3.92
C MET A 96 6.34 11.46 -3.74
N SER A 97 6.16 12.26 -4.80
CA SER A 97 6.36 13.71 -4.80
C SER A 97 5.05 14.51 -4.75
N LEU A 98 3.96 13.89 -4.33
CA LEU A 98 2.67 14.55 -4.14
C LEU A 98 2.63 15.09 -2.70
N ASP A 99 3.03 16.33 -2.49
CA ASP A 99 3.18 16.90 -1.14
C ASP A 99 2.16 18.01 -0.83
N THR A 100 1.35 18.41 -1.81
CA THR A 100 0.34 19.46 -1.67
C THR A 100 -1.01 19.06 -2.25
N ALA A 101 -2.08 19.74 -1.84
CA ALA A 101 -3.41 19.59 -2.43
C ALA A 101 -3.40 19.91 -3.93
N SER A 102 -2.62 20.89 -4.36
CA SER A 102 -2.44 21.22 -5.78
C SER A 102 -1.78 20.09 -6.57
N ASP A 103 -0.80 19.40 -5.97
CA ASP A 103 -0.18 18.23 -6.60
C ASP A 103 -1.19 17.08 -6.74
N ARG A 104 -2.00 16.84 -5.70
CA ARG A 104 -3.10 15.87 -5.74
C ARG A 104 -4.04 16.18 -6.91
N ASP A 105 -4.53 17.40 -7.01
CA ASP A 105 -5.55 17.78 -8.00
C ASP A 105 -4.99 17.67 -9.42
N ARG A 106 -3.74 18.09 -9.63
CA ARG A 106 -3.01 17.90 -10.88
C ARG A 106 -2.84 16.41 -11.22
N PHE A 107 -2.44 15.60 -10.24
CA PHE A 107 -2.28 14.16 -10.41
C PHE A 107 -3.60 13.49 -10.77
N LEU A 108 -4.69 13.80 -10.07
CA LEU A 108 -6.03 13.29 -10.38
C LEU A 108 -6.46 13.65 -11.79
N SER A 109 -6.23 14.90 -12.22
CA SER A 109 -6.51 15.34 -13.59
C SER A 109 -5.72 14.53 -14.63
N GLN A 110 -4.44 14.26 -14.37
CA GLN A 110 -3.61 13.43 -15.24
C GLN A 110 -4.09 11.96 -15.29
N VAL A 111 -4.48 11.40 -14.15
CA VAL A 111 -5.04 10.03 -14.10
C VAL A 111 -6.37 9.96 -14.88
N HIS A 112 -7.26 10.94 -14.71
CA HIS A 112 -8.51 11.01 -15.48
C HIS A 112 -8.24 11.19 -16.98
N GLY A 113 -7.27 12.00 -17.36
CA GLY A 113 -6.85 12.17 -18.74
C GLY A 113 -6.35 10.85 -19.34
N TRP A 114 -5.48 10.14 -18.62
CA TRP A 114 -4.96 8.84 -19.04
C TRP A 114 -6.10 7.80 -19.16
N GLU A 115 -7.00 7.75 -18.18
CA GLU A 115 -8.14 6.83 -18.18
C GLU A 115 -9.09 7.08 -19.36
N ARG A 116 -9.35 8.33 -19.70
CA ARG A 116 -10.16 8.71 -20.86
C ARG A 116 -9.52 8.27 -22.16
N LEU A 117 -8.20 8.39 -22.30
CA LEU A 117 -7.48 8.04 -23.53
C LEU A 117 -7.28 6.54 -23.71
N TYR A 118 -6.92 5.85 -22.66
CA TYR A 118 -6.46 4.46 -22.74
C TYR A 118 -7.29 3.46 -21.92
N GLY A 119 -7.97 3.91 -20.88
CA GLY A 119 -8.58 3.05 -19.87
C GLY A 119 -9.62 2.09 -20.43
N ARG A 120 -10.52 2.56 -21.32
CA ARG A 120 -11.55 1.70 -21.94
C ARG A 120 -10.91 0.60 -22.80
N HIS A 121 -9.88 0.95 -23.58
CA HIS A 121 -9.20 -0.02 -24.41
C HIS A 121 -8.52 -1.08 -23.54
N ILE A 122 -7.77 -0.68 -22.51
CA ILE A 122 -7.10 -1.60 -21.60
C ILE A 122 -8.10 -2.48 -20.85
N ALA A 123 -9.23 -1.93 -20.37
CA ALA A 123 -10.23 -2.69 -19.64
C ALA A 123 -10.92 -3.77 -20.48
N ARG A 124 -11.25 -3.46 -21.72
CA ARG A 124 -12.08 -4.31 -22.60
C ARG A 124 -11.31 -5.14 -23.61
N SER A 125 -10.02 -4.86 -23.81
CA SER A 125 -9.26 -5.58 -24.83
C SER A 125 -9.18 -7.07 -24.53
N PRO A 126 -9.45 -7.93 -25.52
CA PRO A 126 -9.23 -9.36 -25.45
C PRO A 126 -7.75 -9.73 -25.53
N GLU A 127 -6.86 -8.77 -25.78
CA GLU A 127 -5.42 -9.04 -25.88
C GLU A 127 -4.93 -9.81 -24.66
N LYS A 128 -4.36 -10.97 -24.93
CA LYS A 128 -3.71 -11.84 -23.95
C LYS A 128 -2.20 -11.63 -24.06
N GLY A 129 -1.54 -11.56 -22.93
CA GLY A 129 -0.09 -11.41 -22.88
C GLY A 129 0.34 -10.68 -21.63
N TRP A 130 1.56 -10.94 -21.23
CA TRP A 130 2.13 -10.45 -19.96
C TRP A 130 2.06 -8.92 -19.84
N VAL A 131 2.44 -8.20 -20.89
CA VAL A 131 2.47 -6.73 -20.87
C VAL A 131 1.07 -6.15 -20.68
N PHE A 132 0.09 -6.71 -21.33
CA PHE A 132 -1.27 -6.20 -21.28
C PHE A 132 -1.96 -6.57 -19.95
N SER A 133 -1.71 -7.79 -19.45
CA SER A 133 -2.15 -8.21 -18.11
C SER A 133 -1.58 -7.31 -17.02
N ASP A 134 -0.30 -6.94 -17.12
CA ASP A 134 0.37 -6.06 -16.17
C ASP A 134 -0.21 -4.63 -16.22
N LEU A 135 -0.51 -4.10 -17.41
CA LEU A 135 -1.19 -2.79 -17.54
C LEU A 135 -2.59 -2.80 -16.92
N LYS A 136 -3.36 -3.88 -17.10
CA LYS A 136 -4.67 -4.04 -16.43
C LYS A 136 -4.52 -4.02 -14.90
N ARG A 137 -3.53 -4.74 -14.37
CA ARG A 137 -3.24 -4.78 -12.93
C ARG A 137 -2.83 -3.40 -12.41
N ALA A 138 -1.90 -2.74 -13.10
CA ALA A 138 -1.41 -1.41 -12.74
C ALA A 138 -2.54 -0.39 -12.72
N ARG A 139 -3.38 -0.37 -13.77
CA ARG A 139 -4.59 0.46 -13.85
C ARG A 139 -5.54 0.19 -12.68
N SER A 140 -5.92 -1.07 -12.49
CA SER A 140 -6.87 -1.47 -11.45
C SER A 140 -6.37 -1.10 -10.06
N MET A 141 -5.10 -1.35 -9.78
CA MET A 141 -4.47 -1.00 -8.49
C MET A 141 -4.46 0.51 -8.28
N LEU A 142 -4.08 1.31 -9.29
CA LEU A 142 -4.07 2.76 -9.17
C LEU A 142 -5.48 3.30 -8.89
N LEU A 143 -6.47 2.93 -9.71
CA LEU A 143 -7.84 3.41 -9.56
C LEU A 143 -8.46 3.01 -8.22
N SER A 144 -8.19 1.79 -7.74
CA SER A 144 -8.65 1.34 -6.43
C SER A 144 -7.97 2.02 -5.26
N ALA A 145 -6.76 2.56 -5.47
CA ALA A 145 -6.01 3.25 -4.43
C ALA A 145 -6.44 4.72 -4.23
N LEU A 146 -6.89 5.39 -5.31
CA LEU A 146 -7.19 6.84 -5.30
C LEU A 146 -8.05 7.32 -4.12
N PRO A 147 -9.13 6.63 -3.70
CA PRO A 147 -9.97 7.09 -2.58
C PRO A 147 -9.24 7.18 -1.24
N ASP A 148 -8.23 6.34 -1.06
CA ASP A 148 -7.51 6.18 0.20
C ASP A 148 -6.03 6.63 0.08
N MET A 149 -5.69 7.45 -0.93
CA MET A 149 -4.29 7.73 -1.29
C MET A 149 -3.76 9.06 -0.73
N PHE A 150 -4.63 9.96 -0.28
CA PHE A 150 -4.25 11.35 -0.02
C PHE A 150 -4.55 11.85 1.39
N ARG A 151 -4.91 10.96 2.34
CA ARG A 151 -5.26 11.35 3.72
C ARG A 151 -4.14 12.08 4.46
N TYR A 152 -2.88 11.73 4.16
CA TYR A 152 -1.70 12.39 4.72
C TYR A 152 -1.57 13.88 4.32
N LEU A 153 -2.26 14.33 3.25
CA LEU A 153 -2.30 15.75 2.87
C LEU A 153 -3.28 16.55 3.74
N ASP A 154 -4.31 15.88 4.26
CA ASP A 154 -5.32 16.49 5.11
C ASP A 154 -4.89 16.46 6.58
N ASP A 155 -4.10 15.47 7.01
CA ASP A 155 -3.59 15.29 8.36
C ASP A 155 -2.12 14.82 8.34
N PRO A 156 -1.16 15.67 8.78
CA PRO A 156 0.27 15.35 8.79
C PRO A 156 0.66 14.23 9.76
N LEU A 157 -0.21 13.84 10.70
CA LEU A 157 0.01 12.69 11.59
C LEU A 157 -0.20 11.36 10.84
N ILE A 158 -0.88 11.37 9.71
CA ILE A 158 -1.07 10.19 8.87
C ILE A 158 0.18 9.95 8.03
N ALA A 159 0.89 8.85 8.31
CA ALA A 159 2.09 8.50 7.55
C ALA A 159 1.75 8.14 6.10
N LYS A 160 2.43 8.75 5.11
CA LYS A 160 2.26 8.44 3.68
C LYS A 160 2.84 7.08 3.27
N SER A 161 3.61 6.41 4.15
CA SER A 161 4.22 5.11 3.86
C SER A 161 4.40 4.23 5.10
N THR A 162 4.58 2.93 4.88
CA THR A 162 4.90 1.92 5.89
C THR A 162 6.42 1.73 6.10
N ASN A 163 7.26 2.61 5.58
CA ASN A 163 8.72 2.47 5.60
C ASN A 163 9.31 2.31 7.01
N ALA A 164 8.74 2.99 8.01
CA ALA A 164 9.18 2.87 9.39
C ALA A 164 9.02 1.44 9.91
N LEU A 165 7.87 0.81 9.63
CA LEU A 165 7.57 -0.58 9.98
C LEU A 165 8.46 -1.55 9.20
N GLU A 166 8.65 -1.33 7.90
CA GLU A 166 9.56 -2.14 7.07
C GLU A 166 11.00 -2.08 7.59
N GLY A 167 11.48 -0.89 7.94
CA GLY A 167 12.79 -0.68 8.55
C GLY A 167 12.94 -1.41 9.89
N TYR A 168 11.89 -1.42 10.73
CA TYR A 168 11.88 -2.19 11.96
C TYR A 168 12.04 -3.69 11.68
N PHE A 169 11.24 -4.26 10.78
CA PHE A 169 11.33 -5.67 10.43
C PHE A 169 12.66 -6.04 9.76
N ALA A 170 13.24 -5.14 8.96
CA ALA A 170 14.55 -5.37 8.36
C ALA A 170 15.63 -5.52 9.44
N ARG A 171 15.64 -4.63 10.45
CA ARG A 171 16.58 -4.72 11.60
C ARG A 171 16.34 -5.99 12.42
N LEU A 172 15.08 -6.35 12.66
CA LEU A 172 14.74 -7.57 13.39
C LEU A 172 15.24 -8.82 12.65
N LYS A 173 14.97 -8.92 11.35
CA LYS A 173 15.45 -10.02 10.50
C LYS A 173 17.00 -10.09 10.48
N GLN A 174 17.68 -8.96 10.49
CA GLN A 174 19.14 -8.92 10.58
C GLN A 174 19.64 -9.50 11.90
N LYS A 175 19.02 -9.14 13.03
CA LYS A 175 19.34 -9.75 14.34
C LYS A 175 19.12 -11.26 14.32
N TYR A 176 17.98 -11.74 13.82
CA TYR A 176 17.74 -13.18 13.70
C TYR A 176 18.79 -13.90 12.84
N ARG A 177 19.24 -13.26 11.74
CA ARG A 177 20.31 -13.83 10.89
C ARG A 177 21.64 -13.95 11.62
N GLN A 178 21.99 -12.99 12.48
CA GLN A 178 23.20 -13.01 13.28
C GLN A 178 23.20 -14.14 14.33
N HIS A 179 22.01 -14.55 14.77
CA HIS A 179 21.81 -15.61 15.77
C HIS A 179 21.39 -16.96 15.15
N ARG A 180 21.72 -17.20 13.88
CA ARG A 180 21.48 -18.50 13.22
C ARG A 180 22.31 -19.57 13.95
N GLY A 181 21.62 -20.69 14.31
CA GLY A 181 22.25 -21.79 15.06
C GLY A 181 21.93 -21.81 16.55
N LEU A 182 21.42 -20.72 17.13
CA LEU A 182 20.94 -20.75 18.50
C LEU A 182 19.65 -21.55 18.61
N ALA A 183 19.48 -22.29 19.73
CA ALA A 183 18.23 -22.96 20.07
C ALA A 183 17.09 -21.93 20.17
N GLN A 184 15.86 -22.35 19.89
CA GLN A 184 14.68 -21.47 19.85
C GLN A 184 14.49 -20.65 21.15
N ARG A 185 14.88 -21.21 22.30
CA ARG A 185 14.86 -20.53 23.63
C ARG A 185 15.83 -19.35 23.76
N HIS A 186 16.79 -19.21 22.83
CA HIS A 186 17.81 -18.16 22.83
C HIS A 186 17.66 -17.20 21.64
N ARG A 187 16.59 -17.33 20.84
CA ARG A 187 16.21 -16.44 19.75
C ARG A 187 15.14 -15.44 20.19
#